data_87c1ecfe7e9c6a05ad0c43ba68ebecc6
#
_entry.id   87c1ecfe7e9c6a05ad0c43ba68ebecc6
#
_cell.length_a   1.000
_cell.length_b   1.000
_cell.length_c   1.000
_cell.angle_alpha   90.00
_cell.angle_beta   90.00
_cell.angle_gamma   90.00
#
_symmetry.space_group_name_H-M   'P 1'
#
loop_
_entity.id
_entity.type
_entity.pdbx_description
1 polymer ?
#
loop_
_entity_poly.entity_id
_entity_poly.type
_entity_poly.pdbx_seq_one_letter_code
_entity_poly.pdbx_strand_id
1 'polypeptide(L)'
;LARLRLDYPTLHPKIRILPETHFADALEREAMDAAMGFRSPSLKDTLHYKEICRSRFACLFQSTLPLSQKEIITAEDLTDYSIILYDPGVISPTVYSGQWAFAKDKKPSQLYFCETTENALLLADAGYGVTLLPDLRLPAHQHLAKRTLAGGDVYSFGVFYKSYRAKTYLRDFIRLLQADAVNFS
;
A
#
# COMPACT_ATOMS: atom_id res chain seq x y z
N LEU A 1 12.75 -7.22 -10.35
CA LEU A 1 14.10 -6.65 -10.58
C LEU A 1 15.10 -7.71 -11.05
N ALA A 2 15.10 -8.94 -10.48
CA ALA A 2 16.06 -9.99 -10.88
C ALA A 2 15.99 -10.29 -12.39
N ARG A 3 14.78 -10.43 -12.97
CA ARG A 3 14.61 -10.61 -14.42
C ARG A 3 15.08 -9.40 -15.22
N LEU A 4 14.73 -8.19 -14.78
CA LEU A 4 15.16 -6.96 -15.46
C LEU A 4 16.70 -6.84 -15.53
N ARG A 5 17.40 -7.30 -14.49
CA ARG A 5 18.88 -7.29 -14.46
C ARG A 5 19.50 -8.17 -15.54
N LEU A 6 18.83 -9.26 -15.96
CA LEU A 6 19.33 -10.13 -17.02
C LEU A 6 19.30 -9.42 -18.37
N ASP A 7 18.24 -8.67 -18.65
CA ASP A 7 18.07 -7.97 -19.93
C ASP A 7 18.84 -6.62 -19.94
N TYR A 8 19.06 -6.03 -18.77
CA TYR A 8 19.70 -4.71 -18.59
C TYR A 8 20.81 -4.78 -17.53
N PRO A 9 21.92 -5.47 -17.76
CA PRO A 9 22.97 -5.70 -16.74
C PRO A 9 23.68 -4.42 -16.27
N THR A 10 23.66 -3.37 -17.09
CA THR A 10 24.26 -2.07 -16.77
C THR A 10 23.27 -1.10 -16.10
N LEU A 11 22.00 -1.48 -15.92
CA LEU A 11 21.02 -0.66 -15.23
C LEU A 11 21.27 -0.69 -13.72
N HIS A 12 21.41 0.48 -13.13
CA HIS A 12 21.57 0.66 -11.68
C HIS A 12 20.30 1.28 -11.07
N PRO A 13 19.31 0.48 -10.63
CA PRO A 13 18.07 0.99 -10.05
C PRO A 13 18.33 1.73 -8.74
N LYS A 14 17.75 2.93 -8.61
CA LYS A 14 17.70 3.66 -7.35
C LYS A 14 16.28 3.62 -6.81
N ILE A 15 16.10 2.98 -5.65
CA ILE A 15 14.79 2.87 -4.99
C ILE A 15 14.71 3.93 -3.90
N ARG A 16 13.57 4.63 -3.86
CA ARG A 16 13.25 5.63 -2.83
C ARG A 16 11.85 5.39 -2.30
N ILE A 17 11.64 5.69 -1.03
CA ILE A 17 10.32 5.85 -0.45
C ILE A 17 9.98 7.33 -0.53
N LEU A 18 8.79 7.64 -1.03
CA LEU A 18 8.32 8.99 -1.23
C LEU A 18 6.83 9.04 -0.95
N PRO A 19 6.30 10.07 -0.28
CA PRO A 19 4.86 10.27 -0.16
C PRO A 19 4.17 10.29 -1.52
N GLU A 20 3.01 9.63 -1.66
CA GLU A 20 2.30 9.56 -2.95
C GLU A 20 1.91 10.94 -3.47
N THR A 21 1.68 11.91 -2.59
CA THR A 21 1.41 13.31 -2.92
C THR A 21 2.53 13.97 -3.73
N HIS A 22 3.76 13.47 -3.66
CA HIS A 22 4.92 13.98 -4.37
C HIS A 22 5.22 13.26 -5.70
N PHE A 23 4.51 12.19 -6.03
CA PHE A 23 4.77 11.39 -7.23
C PHE A 23 4.66 12.22 -8.51
N ALA A 24 3.60 13.01 -8.62
CA ALA A 24 3.35 13.81 -9.83
C ALA A 24 4.49 14.76 -10.12
N ASP A 25 4.90 15.54 -9.13
CA ASP A 25 5.98 16.54 -9.30
C ASP A 25 7.33 15.88 -9.59
N ALA A 26 7.63 14.78 -8.92
CA ALA A 26 8.88 14.04 -9.13
C ALA A 26 8.97 13.40 -10.52
N LEU A 27 7.85 12.86 -11.03
CA LEU A 27 7.76 12.29 -12.38
C LEU A 27 7.79 13.36 -13.46
N GLU A 28 7.10 14.48 -13.27
CA GLU A 28 7.10 15.60 -14.23
C GLU A 28 8.49 16.22 -14.40
N ARG A 29 9.23 16.36 -13.30
CA ARG A 29 10.62 16.85 -13.28
C ARG A 29 11.65 15.80 -13.68
N GLU A 30 11.22 14.60 -14.00
CA GLU A 30 12.09 13.45 -14.31
C GLU A 30 13.12 13.13 -13.22
N ALA A 31 12.81 13.47 -11.97
CA ALA A 31 13.61 13.09 -10.80
C ALA A 31 13.48 11.59 -10.47
N MET A 32 12.49 10.92 -11.08
CA MET A 32 12.30 9.47 -11.08
C MET A 32 11.67 9.04 -12.41
N ASP A 33 11.89 7.77 -12.78
CA ASP A 33 11.33 7.19 -14.01
C ASP A 33 9.93 6.63 -13.81
N ALA A 34 9.68 6.07 -12.64
CA ALA A 34 8.40 5.48 -12.25
C ALA A 34 8.17 5.61 -10.74
N ALA A 35 6.91 5.64 -10.34
CA ALA A 35 6.47 5.50 -8.97
C ALA A 35 5.45 4.36 -8.86
N MET A 36 5.44 3.65 -7.75
CA MET A 36 4.44 2.61 -7.47
C MET A 36 3.54 3.08 -6.33
N GLY A 37 2.23 3.01 -6.53
CA GLY A 37 1.26 3.49 -5.55
C GLY A 37 -0.17 3.20 -5.96
N PHE A 38 -1.11 3.68 -5.16
CA PHE A 38 -2.54 3.51 -5.41
C PHE A 38 -3.06 4.58 -6.36
N ARG A 39 -3.96 4.16 -7.26
CA ARG A 39 -4.60 5.09 -8.17
C ARG A 39 -5.40 6.13 -7.38
N SER A 40 -5.07 7.40 -7.61
CA SER A 40 -5.82 8.54 -7.07
C SER A 40 -6.66 9.20 -8.17
N PRO A 41 -7.88 9.70 -7.87
CA PRO A 41 -8.66 10.51 -8.79
C PRO A 41 -7.96 11.81 -9.20
N SER A 42 -7.02 12.29 -8.39
CA SER A 42 -6.23 13.51 -8.63
C SER A 42 -5.00 13.31 -9.52
N LEU A 43 -4.92 12.18 -10.23
CA LEU A 43 -3.82 11.94 -11.17
C LEU A 43 -3.86 13.00 -12.27
N LYS A 44 -2.72 13.69 -12.50
CA LYS A 44 -2.59 14.67 -13.57
C LYS A 44 -2.64 13.98 -14.94
N ASP A 45 -3.28 14.60 -15.91
CA ASP A 45 -3.42 14.10 -17.30
C ASP A 45 -2.07 13.92 -18.01
N THR A 46 -1.01 14.56 -17.52
CA THR A 46 0.34 14.43 -18.04
C THR A 46 1.03 13.12 -17.69
N LEU A 47 0.47 12.36 -16.76
CA LEU A 47 1.02 11.12 -16.28
C LEU A 47 0.20 9.92 -16.74
N HIS A 48 0.88 8.83 -17.02
CA HIS A 48 0.26 7.56 -17.31
C HIS A 48 0.21 6.70 -16.04
N TYR A 49 -0.82 5.88 -15.98
CA TYR A 49 -0.99 4.88 -14.93
C TYR A 49 -1.21 3.51 -15.55
N LYS A 50 -0.51 2.50 -15.04
CA LYS A 50 -0.71 1.11 -15.42
C LYS A 50 -1.02 0.29 -14.18
N GLU A 51 -2.26 -0.22 -14.10
CA GLU A 51 -2.67 -1.12 -13.04
C GLU A 51 -1.82 -2.41 -13.07
N ILE A 52 -1.36 -2.82 -11.92
CA ILE A 52 -0.64 -4.08 -11.70
C ILE A 52 -1.57 -5.09 -11.02
N CYS A 53 -2.22 -4.67 -9.92
CA CYS A 53 -3.17 -5.53 -9.21
C CYS A 53 -4.24 -4.69 -8.52
N ARG A 54 -5.24 -5.40 -7.98
CA ARG A 54 -6.27 -4.82 -7.12
C ARG A 54 -6.15 -5.40 -5.73
N SER A 55 -6.36 -4.58 -4.74
CA SER A 55 -6.24 -4.95 -3.34
C SER A 55 -7.43 -4.46 -2.52
N ARG A 56 -7.75 -5.16 -1.46
CA ARG A 56 -8.63 -4.73 -0.37
C ARG A 56 -7.79 -4.51 0.88
N PHE A 57 -8.38 -3.99 1.93
CA PHE A 57 -7.71 -3.97 3.21
C PHE A 57 -7.69 -5.37 3.84
N ALA A 58 -6.54 -5.70 4.41
CA ALA A 58 -6.39 -6.74 5.42
C ALA A 58 -6.29 -6.08 6.80
N CYS A 59 -6.77 -6.80 7.79
CA CYS A 59 -6.67 -6.45 9.19
C CYS A 59 -5.52 -7.25 9.80
N LEU A 60 -4.52 -6.57 10.38
CA LEU A 60 -3.39 -7.20 11.05
C LEU A 60 -3.36 -6.79 12.52
N PHE A 61 -3.13 -7.78 13.38
CA PHE A 61 -3.17 -7.61 14.83
C PHE A 61 -2.43 -8.77 15.50
N GLN A 62 -2.11 -8.65 16.79
CA GLN A 62 -1.49 -9.73 17.54
C GLN A 62 -2.32 -11.02 17.46
N SER A 63 -1.67 -12.13 17.13
CA SER A 63 -2.31 -13.44 16.96
C SER A 63 -2.96 -13.99 18.25
N THR A 64 -2.60 -13.43 19.40
CA THR A 64 -3.18 -13.74 20.70
C THR A 64 -4.55 -13.10 20.93
N LEU A 65 -4.95 -12.11 20.14
CA LEU A 65 -6.26 -11.46 20.29
C LEU A 65 -7.41 -12.39 19.88
N PRO A 66 -8.60 -12.27 20.51
CA PRO A 66 -9.78 -13.05 20.16
C PRO A 66 -10.18 -12.94 18.67
N LEU A 67 -9.83 -11.84 18.00
CA LEU A 67 -10.02 -11.64 16.56
C LEU A 67 -9.38 -12.74 15.72
N SER A 68 -8.34 -13.41 16.22
CA SER A 68 -7.65 -14.49 15.51
C SER A 68 -8.54 -15.70 15.24
N GLN A 69 -9.62 -15.87 15.98
CA GLN A 69 -10.60 -16.94 15.81
C GLN A 69 -11.57 -16.70 14.65
N LYS A 70 -11.58 -15.48 14.08
CA LYS A 70 -12.43 -15.11 12.96
C LYS A 70 -11.65 -15.20 11.65
N GLU A 71 -12.31 -15.58 10.58
CA GLU A 71 -11.74 -15.54 9.21
C GLU A 71 -11.89 -14.16 8.57
N ILE A 72 -13.01 -13.51 8.89
CA ILE A 72 -13.37 -12.19 8.36
C ILE A 72 -13.64 -11.28 9.55
N ILE A 73 -13.05 -10.08 9.51
CA ILE A 73 -13.23 -9.03 10.52
C ILE A 73 -14.21 -7.98 9.98
N THR A 74 -15.18 -7.59 10.77
CA THR A 74 -16.15 -6.54 10.46
C THR A 74 -15.82 -5.24 11.21
N ALA A 75 -16.51 -4.15 10.88
CA ALA A 75 -16.35 -2.88 11.59
C ALA A 75 -16.76 -3.00 13.06
N GLU A 76 -17.81 -3.79 13.35
CA GLU A 76 -18.28 -4.05 14.71
C GLU A 76 -17.22 -4.75 15.55
N ASP A 77 -16.49 -5.70 14.97
CA ASP A 77 -15.41 -6.40 15.64
C ASP A 77 -14.28 -5.49 16.11
N LEU A 78 -14.12 -4.36 15.42
CA LEU A 78 -13.07 -3.39 15.71
C LEU A 78 -13.48 -2.34 16.75
N THR A 79 -14.72 -2.34 17.24
CA THR A 79 -15.27 -1.27 18.10
C THR A 79 -14.42 -1.01 19.33
N ASP A 80 -13.93 -2.02 20.00
CA ASP A 80 -13.16 -1.91 21.25
C ASP A 80 -11.65 -1.82 21.05
N TYR A 81 -11.16 -1.94 19.80
CA TYR A 81 -9.73 -1.89 19.50
C TYR A 81 -9.30 -0.52 19.03
N SER A 82 -8.10 -0.12 19.41
CA SER A 82 -7.42 1.03 18.81
C SER A 82 -7.05 0.71 17.35
N ILE A 83 -7.07 1.72 16.49
CA ILE A 83 -6.77 1.59 15.07
C ILE A 83 -5.48 2.32 14.75
N ILE A 84 -4.61 1.63 14.02
CA ILE A 84 -3.35 2.17 13.51
C ILE A 84 -3.56 2.49 12.03
N LEU A 85 -3.41 3.75 11.68
CA LEU A 85 -3.66 4.34 10.36
C LEU A 85 -2.37 4.89 9.75
N TYR A 86 -2.35 5.04 8.45
CA TYR A 86 -1.35 5.91 7.83
C TYR A 86 -1.63 7.38 8.11
N ASP A 87 -0.55 8.15 8.23
CA ASP A 87 -0.65 9.60 8.21
C ASP A 87 -1.20 10.06 6.85
N PRO A 88 -2.20 10.97 6.82
CA PRO A 88 -2.81 11.41 5.56
C PRO A 88 -1.84 12.13 4.62
N GLY A 89 -0.70 12.62 5.14
CA GLY A 89 0.33 13.27 4.33
C GLY A 89 1.20 12.32 3.50
N VAL A 90 1.20 11.02 3.81
CA VAL A 90 2.13 10.07 3.16
C VAL A 90 1.46 9.11 2.18
N ILE A 91 0.16 8.89 2.29
CA ILE A 91 -0.59 7.93 1.46
C ILE A 91 -1.62 8.63 0.57
N SER A 92 -2.08 7.95 -0.49
CA SER A 92 -3.13 8.52 -1.34
C SER A 92 -4.41 8.82 -0.55
N PRO A 93 -5.08 9.94 -0.86
CA PRO A 93 -6.34 10.30 -0.20
C PRO A 93 -7.41 9.20 -0.28
N THR A 94 -7.42 8.43 -1.37
CA THR A 94 -8.36 7.33 -1.57
C THR A 94 -8.14 6.22 -0.54
N VAL A 95 -6.89 5.81 -0.31
CA VAL A 95 -6.56 4.77 0.67
C VAL A 95 -6.79 5.28 2.10
N TYR A 96 -6.39 6.53 2.37
CA TYR A 96 -6.65 7.16 3.66
C TYR A 96 -8.16 7.20 3.99
N SER A 97 -8.99 7.64 3.04
CA SER A 97 -10.46 7.66 3.23
C SER A 97 -11.01 6.28 3.55
N GLY A 98 -10.48 5.23 2.90
CA GLY A 98 -10.89 3.85 3.19
C GLY A 98 -10.53 3.41 4.60
N GLN A 99 -9.32 3.73 5.08
CA GLN A 99 -8.94 3.46 6.48
C GLN A 99 -9.80 4.28 7.46
N TRP A 100 -10.02 5.57 7.14
CA TRP A 100 -10.78 6.48 7.98
C TRP A 100 -12.23 6.03 8.15
N ALA A 101 -12.83 5.37 7.17
CA ALA A 101 -14.18 4.83 7.27
C ALA A 101 -14.37 3.87 8.47
N PHE A 102 -13.31 3.18 8.89
CA PHE A 102 -13.30 2.29 10.08
C PHE A 102 -12.87 2.98 11.37
N ALA A 103 -12.35 4.20 11.28
CA ALA A 103 -11.75 4.90 12.40
C ALA A 103 -12.50 6.17 12.82
N LYS A 104 -13.41 6.68 12.00
CA LYS A 104 -14.08 7.98 12.17
C LYS A 104 -14.84 8.13 13.50
N ASP A 105 -15.35 7.02 14.05
CA ASP A 105 -16.14 7.02 15.29
C ASP A 105 -15.29 6.68 16.54
N LYS A 106 -13.96 6.56 16.36
CA LYS A 106 -13.00 6.32 17.44
C LYS A 106 -12.65 7.59 18.19
N LYS A 107 -12.36 7.43 19.50
CA LYS A 107 -11.79 8.53 20.29
C LYS A 107 -10.36 8.80 19.82
N PRO A 108 -9.86 10.05 19.92
CA PRO A 108 -8.48 10.38 19.58
C PRO A 108 -7.44 9.47 20.28
N SER A 109 -7.70 9.06 21.51
CA SER A 109 -6.83 8.15 22.28
C SER A 109 -6.78 6.71 21.75
N GLN A 110 -7.64 6.36 20.80
CA GLN A 110 -7.70 5.04 20.15
C GLN A 110 -7.13 5.10 18.74
N LEU A 111 -6.55 6.20 18.31
CA LEU A 111 -5.98 6.39 16.98
C LEU A 111 -4.47 6.56 17.07
N TYR A 112 -3.76 5.74 16.31
CA TYR A 112 -2.32 5.83 16.14
C TYR A 112 -2.03 6.08 14.66
N PHE A 113 -1.06 6.94 14.38
CA PHE A 113 -0.66 7.27 13.02
C PHE A 113 0.77 6.83 12.75
N CYS A 114 1.03 6.39 11.54
CA CYS A 114 2.35 5.94 11.09
C CYS A 114 2.60 6.34 9.64
N GLU A 115 3.84 6.39 9.24
CA GLU A 115 4.24 6.82 7.91
C GLU A 115 4.55 5.65 6.96
N THR A 116 4.84 4.47 7.53
CA THR A 116 5.23 3.30 6.74
C THR A 116 4.50 2.04 7.18
N THR A 117 4.44 1.05 6.28
CA THR A 117 3.91 -0.28 6.59
C THR A 117 4.65 -0.92 7.75
N GLU A 118 5.97 -0.80 7.78
CA GLU A 118 6.82 -1.37 8.83
C GLU A 118 6.48 -0.78 10.20
N ASN A 119 6.25 0.53 10.27
CA ASN A 119 5.85 1.19 11.52
C ASN A 119 4.44 0.75 11.96
N ALA A 120 3.52 0.57 11.01
CA ALA A 120 2.19 0.04 11.32
C ALA A 120 2.26 -1.37 11.90
N LEU A 121 3.06 -2.24 11.28
CA LEU A 121 3.27 -3.62 11.75
C LEU A 121 3.96 -3.65 13.10
N LEU A 122 4.95 -2.80 13.34
CA LEU A 122 5.64 -2.67 14.63
C LEU A 122 4.67 -2.29 15.76
N LEU A 123 3.81 -1.29 15.53
CA LEU A 123 2.81 -0.87 16.51
C LEU A 123 1.79 -1.97 16.78
N ALA A 124 1.34 -2.69 15.74
CA ALA A 124 0.43 -3.80 15.89
C ALA A 124 1.07 -4.97 16.65
N ASP A 125 2.33 -5.30 16.36
CA ASP A 125 3.10 -6.35 17.06
C ASP A 125 3.32 -6.02 18.53
N ALA A 126 3.56 -4.74 18.83
CA ALA A 126 3.68 -4.24 20.20
C ALA A 126 2.34 -4.14 20.96
N GLY A 127 1.20 -4.46 20.32
CA GLY A 127 -0.11 -4.48 20.97
C GLY A 127 -0.80 -3.13 21.09
N TYR A 128 -0.37 -2.10 20.37
CA TYR A 128 -1.00 -0.78 20.40
C TYR A 128 -2.40 -0.77 19.74
N GLY A 129 -2.69 -1.75 18.88
CA GLY A 129 -3.98 -1.85 18.23
C GLY A 129 -3.97 -2.76 17.01
N VAL A 130 -4.95 -2.53 16.15
CA VAL A 130 -5.17 -3.23 14.90
C VAL A 130 -4.79 -2.30 13.76
N THR A 131 -4.05 -2.79 12.76
CA THR A 131 -3.76 -2.01 11.56
C THR A 131 -4.54 -2.51 10.36
N LEU A 132 -5.02 -1.59 9.54
CA LEU A 132 -5.76 -1.83 8.31
C LEU A 132 -4.85 -1.45 7.13
N LEU A 133 -4.26 -2.44 6.49
CA LEU A 133 -3.32 -2.23 5.40
C LEU A 133 -3.86 -2.81 4.09
N PRO A 134 -3.58 -2.18 2.95
CA PRO A 134 -3.83 -2.81 1.66
C PRO A 134 -3.11 -4.16 1.59
N ASP A 135 -3.83 -5.21 1.21
CA ASP A 135 -3.29 -6.58 1.14
C ASP A 135 -2.40 -6.76 -0.10
N LEU A 136 -1.25 -6.10 -0.07
CA LEU A 136 -0.21 -6.17 -1.09
C LEU A 136 0.97 -6.94 -0.52
N ARG A 137 1.00 -8.25 -0.69
CA ARG A 137 2.14 -9.11 -0.36
C ARG A 137 2.88 -8.67 0.92
N LEU A 138 2.10 -8.48 1.99
CA LEU A 138 2.63 -8.09 3.28
C LEU A 138 3.58 -9.16 3.81
N PRO A 139 4.72 -8.80 4.39
CA PRO A 139 5.63 -9.77 4.97
C PRO A 139 4.93 -10.59 6.05
N ALA A 140 5.23 -11.89 6.11
CA ALA A 140 4.75 -12.73 7.20
C ALA A 140 5.41 -12.29 8.52
N HIS A 141 4.60 -12.06 9.54
CA HIS A 141 5.05 -11.78 10.91
C HIS A 141 4.65 -12.91 11.82
N GLN A 142 5.59 -13.40 12.64
CA GLN A 142 5.36 -14.56 13.52
C GLN A 142 4.27 -14.32 14.58
N HIS A 143 4.13 -13.06 15.01
CA HIS A 143 3.22 -12.71 16.11
C HIS A 143 1.94 -12.02 15.63
N LEU A 144 1.82 -11.73 14.35
CA LEU A 144 0.64 -11.09 13.78
C LEU A 144 -0.25 -12.10 13.02
N ALA A 145 -1.54 -12.04 13.30
CA ALA A 145 -2.56 -12.64 12.46
C ALA A 145 -2.98 -11.65 11.37
N LYS A 146 -3.15 -12.13 10.14
CA LYS A 146 -3.76 -11.40 9.04
C LYS A 146 -5.14 -11.97 8.77
N ARG A 147 -6.16 -11.12 8.68
CA ARG A 147 -7.53 -11.49 8.34
C ARG A 147 -8.11 -10.55 7.30
N THR A 148 -9.03 -11.06 6.51
CA THR A 148 -9.79 -10.26 5.55
C THR A 148 -10.69 -9.28 6.30
N LEU A 149 -10.68 -8.00 5.87
CA LEU A 149 -11.60 -7.00 6.38
C LEU A 149 -12.87 -6.98 5.52
N ALA A 150 -14.03 -7.17 6.15
CA ALA A 150 -15.32 -7.07 5.48
C ALA A 150 -15.66 -5.60 5.17
N GLY A 151 -16.28 -5.37 4.03
CA GLY A 151 -16.57 -4.02 3.57
C GLY A 151 -15.34 -3.30 3.03
N GLY A 152 -15.51 -2.06 2.64
CA GLY A 152 -14.48 -1.25 2.02
C GLY A 152 -14.32 -1.47 0.51
N ASP A 153 -13.63 -0.55 -0.11
CA ASP A 153 -13.43 -0.51 -1.55
C ASP A 153 -12.31 -1.44 -2.02
N VAL A 154 -12.27 -1.63 -3.34
CA VAL A 154 -11.16 -2.27 -4.03
C VAL A 154 -10.25 -1.19 -4.57
N TYR A 155 -9.00 -1.23 -4.18
CA TYR A 155 -7.99 -0.24 -4.56
C TYR A 155 -7.14 -0.78 -5.70
N SER A 156 -6.98 0.05 -6.74
CA SER A 156 -6.09 -0.24 -7.86
C SER A 156 -4.67 0.17 -7.48
N PHE A 157 -3.74 -0.78 -7.46
CA PHE A 157 -2.31 -0.54 -7.25
C PHE A 157 -1.55 -0.70 -8.56
N GLY A 158 -0.64 0.22 -8.86
CA GLY A 158 0.05 0.21 -10.13
C GLY A 158 1.26 1.12 -10.22
N VAL A 159 1.69 1.36 -11.44
CA VAL A 159 2.86 2.17 -11.78
C VAL A 159 2.43 3.45 -12.47
N PHE A 160 2.90 4.57 -11.94
CA PHE A 160 2.81 5.89 -12.53
C PHE A 160 4.11 6.19 -13.29
N TYR A 161 4.01 6.79 -14.45
CA TYR A 161 5.15 7.20 -15.26
C TYR A 161 4.78 8.33 -16.23
N LYS A 162 5.76 9.09 -16.68
CA LYS A 162 5.55 10.17 -17.63
C LYS A 162 5.61 9.68 -19.09
N SER A 163 6.61 8.89 -19.44
CA SER A 163 6.80 8.41 -20.81
C SER A 163 7.73 7.19 -20.85
N TYR A 164 7.54 6.32 -21.84
CA TYR A 164 8.49 5.27 -22.21
C TYR A 164 9.56 5.72 -23.21
N ARG A 165 9.44 6.92 -23.79
CA ARG A 165 10.36 7.37 -24.83
C ARG A 165 11.80 7.28 -24.33
N ALA A 166 12.67 6.62 -25.10
CA ALA A 166 14.06 6.35 -24.77
C ALA A 166 14.32 5.52 -23.49
N LYS A 167 13.27 4.95 -22.87
CA LYS A 167 13.36 4.17 -21.62
C LYS A 167 12.74 2.77 -21.80
N THR A 168 13.35 1.96 -22.68
CA THR A 168 12.87 0.59 -22.99
C THR A 168 12.81 -0.28 -21.74
N TYR A 169 13.78 -0.12 -20.82
CA TYR A 169 13.82 -0.81 -19.53
C TYR A 169 12.56 -0.52 -18.67
N LEU A 170 11.99 0.68 -18.77
CA LEU A 170 10.79 1.03 -18.00
C LEU A 170 9.55 0.28 -18.52
N ARG A 171 9.41 0.20 -19.85
CA ARG A 171 8.34 -0.59 -20.48
C ARG A 171 8.43 -2.05 -20.09
N ASP A 172 9.65 -2.62 -20.16
CA ASP A 172 9.88 -4.03 -19.85
C ASP A 172 9.71 -4.29 -18.34
N PHE A 173 10.12 -3.37 -17.48
CA PHE A 173 9.85 -3.42 -16.04
C PHE A 173 8.35 -3.50 -15.75
N ILE A 174 7.53 -2.63 -16.36
CA ILE A 174 6.08 -2.63 -16.14
C ILE A 174 5.46 -3.93 -16.67
N ARG A 175 5.90 -4.42 -17.83
CA ARG A 175 5.44 -5.71 -18.38
C ARG A 175 5.78 -6.88 -17.45
N LEU A 176 6.97 -6.89 -16.87
CA LEU A 176 7.37 -7.92 -15.91
C LEU A 176 6.54 -7.86 -14.63
N LEU A 177 6.24 -6.65 -14.11
CA LEU A 177 5.36 -6.49 -12.96
C LEU A 177 3.95 -7.03 -13.24
N GLN A 178 3.40 -6.77 -14.43
CA GLN A 178 2.09 -7.29 -14.82
C GLN A 178 2.08 -8.81 -14.95
N ALA A 179 3.13 -9.40 -15.49
CA ALA A 179 3.28 -10.85 -15.60
C ALA A 179 3.38 -11.53 -14.21
N ASP A 180 3.98 -10.84 -13.26
CA ASP A 180 4.09 -11.31 -11.87
C ASP A 180 2.90 -10.87 -10.98
N ALA A 181 1.88 -10.19 -11.55
CA ALA A 181 0.76 -9.61 -10.80
C ALA A 181 -0.02 -10.62 -9.95
N VAL A 182 -0.13 -11.87 -10.42
CA VAL A 182 -0.72 -12.99 -9.65
C VAL A 182 -0.03 -13.22 -8.30
N ASN A 183 1.21 -12.78 -8.17
CA ASN A 183 1.98 -12.91 -6.93
C ASN A 183 1.80 -11.72 -5.97
N PHE A 184 1.01 -10.69 -6.33
CA PHE A 184 0.74 -9.51 -5.49
C PHE A 184 -0.60 -9.61 -4.74
N SER A 185 -1.44 -10.56 -5.09
CA SER A 185 -2.74 -10.82 -4.44
C SER A 185 -2.66 -11.94 -3.42
#